data_9f31570f1bcccab01253756923037d87
#
_entry.id   9f31570f1bcccab01253756923037d87
#
_cell.length_a   1.000
_cell.length_b   1.000
_cell.length_c   1.000
_cell.angle_alpha   90.00
_cell.angle_beta   90.00
_cell.angle_gamma   90.00
#
_symmetry.space_group_name_H-M   'P 1'
#
loop_
_entity.id
_entity.type
_entity.pdbx_description
1 polymer ?
#
loop_
_entity_poly.entity_id
_entity_poly.type
_entity_poly.pdbx_seq_one_letter_code
_entity_poly.pdbx_strand_id
1 'polypeptide(L)'
;MSAKPAHPFAVAGEFDSLRLPNFAPKEAGPVIVAIEGPNGAGKTTLSWALSRELGMPWALGTDENWFAEPLKVRMIRDADWWASAMFFLSGCFEQMRLLRNRSDMAIIMDRCLWSTLAVQAADNTQRLHALIQMIQPVAQHIQIPQITLVLEASFSTCQERISNKTGTARALDQLTANAKFHAREREFYHWLARQTPTVCFLETDHSNADEVVAKALAALKPKLAGICDI
;
A
#
# COMPACT_ATOMS: atom_id res chain seq x y z
N MET A 1 31.54 -3.66 13.98
CA MET A 1 30.46 -3.05 13.18
C MET A 1 30.37 -3.84 11.89
N SER A 2 29.46 -4.81 11.80
CA SER A 2 29.26 -5.65 10.61
C SER A 2 28.38 -4.88 9.63
N ALA A 3 28.89 -4.61 8.41
CA ALA A 3 28.11 -4.01 7.34
C ALA A 3 26.97 -4.98 6.95
N LYS A 4 25.72 -4.50 6.97
CA LYS A 4 24.59 -5.23 6.41
C LYS A 4 24.90 -5.54 4.93
N PRO A 5 24.66 -6.77 4.45
CA PRO A 5 24.84 -7.08 3.04
C PRO A 5 23.93 -6.19 2.19
N ALA A 6 24.50 -5.54 1.18
CA ALA A 6 23.75 -4.77 0.20
C ALA A 6 22.76 -5.71 -0.51
N HIS A 7 21.49 -5.34 -0.55
CA HIS A 7 20.44 -6.10 -1.25
C HIS A 7 20.80 -6.17 -2.75
N PRO A 8 20.78 -7.35 -3.42
CA PRO A 8 21.30 -7.55 -4.78
C PRO A 8 20.50 -6.89 -5.92
N PHE A 9 19.54 -6.02 -5.62
CA PHE A 9 18.65 -5.37 -6.58
C PHE A 9 18.65 -3.83 -6.52
N ALA A 10 19.78 -3.23 -6.13
CA ALA A 10 19.94 -1.79 -6.29
C ALA A 10 20.26 -1.45 -7.76
N VAL A 11 19.26 -1.44 -8.62
CA VAL A 11 19.33 -0.71 -9.88
C VAL A 11 19.28 0.77 -9.51
N ALA A 12 20.27 1.56 -9.92
CA ALA A 12 20.31 3.01 -9.71
C ALA A 12 19.00 3.62 -10.23
N GLY A 13 18.24 4.29 -9.31
CA GLY A 13 16.82 4.33 -9.40
C GLY A 13 16.25 5.28 -10.43
N GLU A 14 15.42 4.79 -11.30
CA GLU A 14 14.53 5.59 -12.14
C GLU A 14 13.68 6.57 -11.31
N PHE A 15 13.50 6.32 -10.01
CA PHE A 15 12.73 7.16 -9.07
C PHE A 15 13.58 8.17 -8.29
N ASP A 16 14.91 8.12 -8.34
CA ASP A 16 15.78 8.91 -7.44
C ASP A 16 15.67 10.43 -7.64
N SER A 17 15.25 10.88 -8.83
CA SER A 17 14.96 12.28 -9.11
C SER A 17 13.59 12.76 -8.58
N LEU A 18 12.72 11.84 -8.23
CA LEU A 18 11.38 12.16 -7.72
C LEU A 18 11.41 12.47 -6.23
N ARG A 19 10.50 13.35 -5.80
CA ARG A 19 10.25 13.64 -4.39
C ARG A 19 8.77 13.59 -4.12
N LEU A 20 8.41 13.00 -2.99
CA LEU A 20 7.02 13.07 -2.51
C LEU A 20 6.65 14.53 -2.19
N PRO A 21 5.37 14.88 -2.38
CA PRO A 21 4.84 16.14 -1.87
C PRO A 21 4.98 16.23 -0.35
N ASN A 22 4.93 17.46 0.18
CA ASN A 22 4.77 17.67 1.61
C ASN A 22 3.31 17.39 2.00
N PHE A 23 3.06 16.18 2.46
CA PHE A 23 1.74 15.80 2.99
C PHE A 23 1.49 16.44 4.35
N ALA A 24 0.21 16.68 4.66
CA ALA A 24 -0.16 17.21 5.96
C ALA A 24 0.27 16.26 7.10
N PRO A 25 0.75 16.82 8.22
CA PRO A 25 0.82 16.06 9.46
C PRO A 25 -0.60 15.60 9.84
N LYS A 26 -0.67 14.55 10.65
CA LYS A 26 -1.96 14.08 11.18
C LYS A 26 -2.56 15.17 12.08
N GLU A 27 -3.66 15.79 11.65
CA GLU A 27 -4.38 16.80 12.44
C GLU A 27 -5.59 16.21 13.18
N ALA A 28 -6.25 15.21 12.61
CA ALA A 28 -7.47 14.59 13.15
C ALA A 28 -7.63 13.15 12.68
N GLY A 29 -8.52 12.40 13.35
CA GLY A 29 -8.86 11.02 13.01
C GLY A 29 -7.89 9.98 13.60
N PRO A 30 -8.07 8.69 13.28
CA PRO A 30 -7.29 7.59 13.82
C PRO A 30 -5.85 7.58 13.30
N VAL A 31 -4.96 6.89 14.03
CA VAL A 31 -3.67 6.46 13.50
C VAL A 31 -3.91 5.43 12.41
N ILE A 32 -3.36 5.65 11.22
CA ILE A 32 -3.51 4.73 10.09
C ILE A 32 -2.30 3.81 10.02
N VAL A 33 -2.56 2.50 10.12
CA VAL A 33 -1.60 1.44 9.84
C VAL A 33 -1.97 0.84 8.49
N ALA A 34 -1.25 1.18 7.43
CA ALA A 34 -1.51 0.66 6.10
C ALA A 34 -0.71 -0.63 5.83
N ILE A 35 -1.35 -1.59 5.18
CA ILE A 35 -0.73 -2.83 4.69
C ILE A 35 -0.60 -2.74 3.18
N GLU A 36 0.62 -2.74 2.68
CA GLU A 36 0.98 -2.52 1.28
C GLU A 36 1.80 -3.66 0.70
N GLY A 37 2.09 -3.63 -0.59
CA GLY A 37 2.90 -4.61 -1.32
C GLY A 37 2.20 -5.17 -2.56
N PRO A 38 2.88 -6.03 -3.35
CA PRO A 38 2.37 -6.55 -4.61
C PRO A 38 1.14 -7.44 -4.46
N ASN A 39 0.41 -7.65 -5.55
CA ASN A 39 -0.71 -8.59 -5.58
C ASN A 39 -0.21 -10.01 -5.29
N GLY A 40 -0.95 -10.74 -4.45
CA GLY A 40 -0.53 -12.06 -3.97
C GLY A 40 0.38 -12.05 -2.73
N ALA A 41 0.88 -10.90 -2.27
CA ALA A 41 1.74 -10.84 -1.08
C ALA A 41 1.03 -11.16 0.25
N GLY A 42 -0.31 -11.16 0.30
CA GLY A 42 -1.09 -11.54 1.50
C GLY A 42 -1.66 -10.36 2.28
N LYS A 43 -1.74 -9.17 1.70
CA LYS A 43 -2.21 -7.93 2.35
C LYS A 43 -3.54 -8.08 3.06
N THR A 44 -4.57 -8.51 2.36
CA THR A 44 -5.93 -8.65 2.91
C THR A 44 -5.97 -9.66 4.06
N THR A 45 -5.27 -10.77 3.92
CA THR A 45 -5.17 -11.76 4.99
C THR A 45 -4.53 -11.18 6.24
N LEU A 46 -3.40 -10.47 6.09
CA LEU A 46 -2.71 -9.85 7.20
C LEU A 46 -3.51 -8.71 7.82
N SER A 47 -4.10 -7.84 7.01
CA SER A 47 -4.87 -6.69 7.51
C SER A 47 -6.08 -7.12 8.33
N TRP A 48 -6.82 -8.14 7.91
CA TRP A 48 -7.90 -8.75 8.69
C TRP A 48 -7.41 -9.39 9.99
N ALA A 49 -6.30 -10.14 9.92
CA ALA A 49 -5.75 -10.77 11.12
C ALA A 49 -5.29 -9.73 12.14
N LEU A 50 -4.57 -8.69 11.72
CA LEU A 50 -4.12 -7.60 12.59
C LEU A 50 -5.29 -6.81 13.20
N SER A 51 -6.31 -6.51 12.41
CA SER A 51 -7.54 -5.86 12.91
C SER A 51 -8.13 -6.64 14.08
N ARG A 52 -8.22 -7.94 13.94
CA ARG A 52 -8.77 -8.84 14.97
C ARG A 52 -7.88 -8.96 16.20
N GLU A 53 -6.57 -9.16 15.99
CA GLU A 53 -5.60 -9.34 17.08
C GLU A 53 -5.37 -8.07 17.92
N LEU A 54 -5.48 -6.89 17.28
CA LEU A 54 -5.29 -5.60 17.94
C LEU A 54 -6.61 -4.97 18.39
N GLY A 55 -7.77 -5.56 18.05
CA GLY A 55 -9.07 -4.96 18.32
C GLY A 55 -9.31 -3.63 17.59
N MET A 56 -8.61 -3.41 16.47
CA MET A 56 -8.68 -2.18 15.69
C MET A 56 -9.64 -2.33 14.52
N PRO A 57 -10.43 -1.30 14.17
CA PRO A 57 -11.25 -1.32 12.97
C PRO A 57 -10.42 -1.58 11.73
N TRP A 58 -11.06 -2.20 10.72
CA TRP A 58 -10.49 -2.44 9.40
C TRP A 58 -11.16 -1.55 8.36
N ALA A 59 -10.39 -1.12 7.35
CA ALA A 59 -10.90 -0.42 6.19
C ALA A 59 -10.09 -0.75 4.93
N LEU A 60 -10.71 -0.58 3.78
CA LEU A 60 -9.98 -0.53 2.51
C LEU A 60 -9.34 0.84 2.28
N GLY A 61 -8.29 0.89 1.49
CA GLY A 61 -7.63 2.13 1.07
C GLY A 61 -8.47 3.03 0.16
N THR A 62 -9.54 2.47 -0.39
CA THR A 62 -10.57 3.17 -1.16
C THR A 62 -11.94 2.79 -0.63
N ASP A 63 -12.86 3.76 -0.51
CA ASP A 63 -14.21 3.46 -0.05
C ASP A 63 -14.92 2.47 -1.00
N GLU A 64 -15.37 1.35 -0.46
CA GLU A 64 -16.08 0.31 -1.24
C GLU A 64 -17.39 0.84 -1.84
N ASN A 65 -18.09 1.71 -1.13
CA ASN A 65 -19.37 2.27 -1.59
C ASN A 65 -19.18 3.27 -2.75
N TRP A 66 -17.97 3.85 -2.88
CA TRP A 66 -17.63 4.74 -3.98
C TRP A 66 -17.47 4.01 -5.31
N PHE A 67 -17.09 2.74 -5.25
CA PHE A 67 -16.74 1.94 -6.41
C PHE A 67 -17.65 0.74 -6.59
N ALA A 68 -18.73 0.90 -7.35
CA ALA A 68 -19.44 -0.25 -7.87
C ALA A 68 -18.47 -1.19 -8.60
N GLU A 69 -18.46 -2.46 -8.24
CA GLU A 69 -17.50 -3.45 -8.76
C GLU A 69 -17.37 -3.45 -10.29
N PRO A 70 -18.47 -3.38 -11.09
CA PRO A 70 -18.37 -3.32 -12.55
C PRO A 70 -17.57 -2.12 -13.06
N LEU A 71 -17.68 -0.95 -12.40
CA LEU A 71 -16.93 0.23 -12.76
C LEU A 71 -15.46 0.08 -12.42
N LYS A 72 -15.14 -0.48 -11.24
CA LYS A 72 -13.77 -0.77 -10.82
C LYS A 72 -13.06 -1.69 -11.82
N VAL A 73 -13.72 -2.79 -12.22
CA VAL A 73 -13.20 -3.72 -13.23
C VAL A 73 -12.90 -3.00 -14.55
N ARG A 74 -13.84 -2.19 -15.04
CA ARG A 74 -13.66 -1.39 -16.25
C ARG A 74 -12.49 -0.42 -16.14
N MET A 75 -12.34 0.28 -15.01
CA MET A 75 -11.23 1.23 -14.79
C MET A 75 -9.88 0.54 -14.76
N ILE A 76 -9.80 -0.68 -14.24
CA ILE A 76 -8.54 -1.45 -14.23
C ILE A 76 -8.20 -2.00 -15.62
N ARG A 77 -9.20 -2.49 -16.37
CA ARG A 77 -8.97 -3.27 -17.59
C ARG A 77 -9.01 -2.44 -18.87
N ASP A 78 -9.95 -1.51 -18.95
CA ASP A 78 -10.36 -0.93 -20.24
C ASP A 78 -10.16 0.60 -20.30
N ALA A 79 -9.97 1.28 -19.16
CA ALA A 79 -9.87 2.72 -19.11
C ALA A 79 -8.48 3.22 -19.52
N ASP A 80 -8.43 4.45 -20.04
CA ASP A 80 -7.20 5.21 -20.13
C ASP A 80 -6.54 5.34 -18.73
N TRP A 81 -5.22 5.38 -18.69
CA TRP A 81 -4.48 5.41 -17.43
C TRP A 81 -4.80 6.63 -16.56
N TRP A 82 -5.08 7.81 -17.18
CA TRP A 82 -5.52 8.99 -16.43
C TRP A 82 -6.86 8.77 -15.77
N ALA A 83 -7.84 8.22 -16.49
CA ALA A 83 -9.16 7.92 -15.95
C ALA A 83 -9.05 6.91 -14.81
N SER A 84 -8.24 5.86 -14.98
CA SER A 84 -7.97 4.87 -13.93
C SER A 84 -7.32 5.50 -12.70
N ALA A 85 -6.25 6.28 -12.89
CA ALA A 85 -5.55 6.93 -11.80
C ALA A 85 -6.45 7.90 -11.02
N MET A 86 -7.23 8.74 -11.72
CA MET A 86 -8.17 9.67 -11.10
C MET A 86 -9.26 8.96 -10.32
N PHE A 87 -9.79 7.87 -10.87
CA PHE A 87 -10.78 7.06 -10.20
C PHE A 87 -10.27 6.54 -8.85
N PHE A 88 -9.08 5.93 -8.83
CA PHE A 88 -8.51 5.42 -7.57
C PHE A 88 -8.11 6.54 -6.61
N LEU A 89 -7.58 7.66 -7.11
CA LEU A 89 -7.28 8.82 -6.26
C LEU A 89 -8.53 9.41 -5.62
N SER A 90 -9.64 9.55 -6.36
CA SER A 90 -10.90 10.05 -5.79
C SER A 90 -11.40 9.16 -4.66
N GLY A 91 -11.29 7.83 -4.81
CA GLY A 91 -11.65 6.90 -3.75
C GLY A 91 -10.73 6.97 -2.52
N CYS A 92 -9.42 7.22 -2.73
CA CYS A 92 -8.52 7.47 -1.61
C CYS A 92 -8.89 8.75 -0.85
N PHE A 93 -9.26 9.83 -1.57
CA PHE A 93 -9.67 11.08 -0.93
C PHE A 93 -10.98 10.94 -0.15
N GLU A 94 -11.96 10.22 -0.70
CA GLU A 94 -13.20 9.95 0.01
C GLU A 94 -12.97 9.09 1.25
N GLN A 95 -12.16 8.05 1.15
CA GLN A 95 -11.77 7.24 2.30
C GLN A 95 -11.13 8.09 3.40
N MET A 96 -10.22 8.98 3.05
CA MET A 96 -9.58 9.90 4.01
C MET A 96 -10.58 10.86 4.66
N ARG A 97 -11.57 11.34 3.90
CA ARG A 97 -12.66 12.16 4.44
C ARG A 97 -13.49 11.39 5.48
N LEU A 98 -13.81 10.13 5.19
CA LEU A 98 -14.52 9.26 6.11
C LEU A 98 -13.71 8.99 7.38
N LEU A 99 -12.42 8.74 7.24
CA LEU A 99 -11.53 8.47 8.37
C LEU A 99 -11.36 9.66 9.32
N ARG A 100 -11.30 10.89 8.80
CA ARG A 100 -11.16 12.10 9.65
C ARG A 100 -12.30 12.27 10.66
N ASN A 101 -13.48 11.75 10.34
CA ASN A 101 -14.68 11.85 11.20
C ASN A 101 -14.81 10.68 12.18
N ARG A 102 -13.84 9.76 12.22
CA ARG A 102 -13.86 8.62 13.15
C ARG A 102 -13.22 8.98 14.47
N SER A 103 -13.77 8.41 15.54
CA SER A 103 -13.27 8.55 16.91
C SER A 103 -12.34 7.43 17.36
N ASP A 104 -12.06 6.45 16.48
CA ASP A 104 -11.14 5.35 16.78
C ASP A 104 -9.72 5.88 17.01
N MET A 105 -8.96 5.26 17.91
CA MET A 105 -7.56 5.64 18.16
C MET A 105 -6.66 5.25 16.98
N ALA A 106 -6.88 4.06 16.42
CA ALA A 106 -6.12 3.53 15.29
C ALA A 106 -6.99 2.67 14.38
N ILE A 107 -6.58 2.49 13.12
CA ILE A 107 -7.26 1.67 12.13
C ILE A 107 -6.25 0.90 11.27
N ILE A 108 -6.57 -0.35 10.97
CA ILE A 108 -5.81 -1.17 10.00
C ILE A 108 -6.42 -0.96 8.61
N MET A 109 -5.59 -0.56 7.65
CA MET A 109 -6.02 -0.25 6.30
C MET A 109 -5.39 -1.21 5.30
N ASP A 110 -6.22 -1.94 4.54
CA ASP A 110 -5.76 -2.75 3.42
C ASP A 110 -5.57 -1.86 2.20
N ARG A 111 -4.33 -1.54 1.87
CA ARG A 111 -3.88 -0.55 0.90
C ARG A 111 -4.14 0.91 1.35
N CYS A 112 -3.58 1.86 0.61
CA CYS A 112 -3.81 3.30 0.76
C CYS A 112 -3.39 4.01 -0.55
N LEU A 113 -3.16 5.31 -0.49
CA LEU A 113 -2.64 6.12 -1.60
C LEU A 113 -1.38 5.51 -2.24
N TRP A 114 -0.53 4.86 -1.44
CA TRP A 114 0.70 4.26 -1.95
C TRP A 114 0.45 3.17 -2.99
N SER A 115 -0.59 2.35 -2.85
CA SER A 115 -0.98 1.37 -3.87
C SER A 115 -1.30 2.03 -5.22
N THR A 116 -2.02 3.16 -5.21
CA THR A 116 -2.35 3.88 -6.45
C THR A 116 -1.09 4.40 -7.13
N LEU A 117 -0.17 4.98 -6.37
CA LEU A 117 1.11 5.46 -6.90
C LEU A 117 2.00 4.30 -7.37
N ALA A 118 2.06 3.20 -6.61
CA ALA A 118 2.86 2.03 -6.96
C ALA A 118 2.44 1.41 -8.30
N VAL A 119 1.13 1.25 -8.53
CA VAL A 119 0.59 0.73 -9.79
C VAL A 119 0.99 1.60 -10.97
N GLN A 120 0.91 2.93 -10.84
CA GLN A 120 1.31 3.86 -11.91
C GLN A 120 2.83 3.88 -12.11
N ALA A 121 3.60 3.79 -11.04
CA ALA A 121 5.06 3.69 -11.08
C ALA A 121 5.52 2.40 -11.78
N ALA A 122 4.85 1.27 -11.48
CA ALA A 122 5.18 -0.03 -12.05
C ALA A 122 4.98 -0.08 -13.56
N ASP A 123 4.01 0.66 -14.08
CA ASP A 123 3.78 0.74 -15.51
C ASP A 123 4.75 1.75 -16.19
N ASN A 124 4.86 2.96 -15.64
CA ASN A 124 5.67 4.02 -16.24
C ASN A 124 6.07 5.11 -15.23
N THR A 125 7.37 5.37 -15.07
CA THR A 125 7.90 6.39 -14.15
C THR A 125 7.41 7.81 -14.47
N GLN A 126 7.17 8.14 -15.75
CA GLN A 126 6.63 9.44 -16.13
C GLN A 126 5.19 9.62 -15.63
N ARG A 127 4.40 8.53 -15.56
CA ARG A 127 3.05 8.57 -14.98
C ARG A 127 3.11 8.85 -13.48
N LEU A 128 4.02 8.21 -12.76
CA LEU A 128 4.25 8.53 -11.35
C LEU A 128 4.61 10.01 -11.17
N HIS A 129 5.52 10.53 -11.97
CA HIS A 129 5.90 11.94 -11.93
C HIS A 129 4.70 12.86 -12.15
N ALA A 130 3.90 12.60 -13.18
CA ALA A 130 2.71 13.39 -13.49
C ALA A 130 1.68 13.34 -12.34
N LEU A 131 1.48 12.18 -11.70
CA LEU A 131 0.60 12.05 -10.52
C LEU A 131 1.13 12.82 -9.32
N ILE A 132 2.42 12.74 -9.02
CA ILE A 132 3.05 13.52 -7.95
C ILE A 132 2.84 15.01 -8.17
N GLN A 133 3.09 15.51 -9.37
CA GLN A 133 2.86 16.92 -9.71
C GLN A 133 1.40 17.33 -9.56
N MET A 134 0.46 16.48 -9.94
CA MET A 134 -0.96 16.75 -9.85
C MET A 134 -1.47 16.77 -8.40
N ILE A 135 -0.98 15.88 -7.52
CA ILE A 135 -1.39 15.88 -6.12
C ILE A 135 -0.67 16.94 -5.28
N GLN A 136 0.46 17.49 -5.75
CA GLN A 136 1.27 18.49 -5.05
C GLN A 136 0.44 19.67 -4.51
N PRO A 137 -0.46 20.33 -5.28
CA PRO A 137 -1.25 21.46 -4.79
C PRO A 137 -2.23 21.12 -3.67
N VAL A 138 -2.64 19.85 -3.57
CA VAL A 138 -3.62 19.37 -2.58
C VAL A 138 -3.00 18.50 -1.49
N ALA A 139 -1.68 18.28 -1.53
CA ALA A 139 -0.98 17.37 -0.64
C ALA A 139 -1.18 17.69 0.85
N GLN A 140 -1.27 18.97 1.19
CA GLN A 140 -1.56 19.43 2.56
C GLN A 140 -2.93 19.00 3.10
N HIS A 141 -3.83 18.51 2.24
CA HIS A 141 -5.15 17.99 2.61
C HIS A 141 -5.18 16.46 2.63
N ILE A 142 -4.06 15.82 2.28
CA ILE A 142 -3.94 14.36 2.21
C ILE A 142 -3.22 13.85 3.45
N GLN A 143 -3.92 13.03 4.22
CA GLN A 143 -3.32 12.32 5.35
C GLN A 143 -2.68 11.04 4.84
N ILE A 144 -1.39 10.86 5.09
CA ILE A 144 -0.68 9.61 4.81
C ILE A 144 -0.67 8.70 6.05
N PRO A 145 -0.48 7.37 5.88
CA PRO A 145 -0.35 6.46 7.01
C PRO A 145 0.82 6.82 7.92
N GLN A 146 0.62 6.73 9.24
CA GLN A 146 1.66 6.88 10.24
C GLN A 146 2.57 5.66 10.31
N ILE A 147 2.05 4.50 9.92
CA ILE A 147 2.82 3.26 9.78
C ILE A 147 2.39 2.59 8.47
N THR A 148 3.36 2.17 7.67
CA THR A 148 3.14 1.39 6.45
C THR A 148 3.93 0.10 6.54
N LEU A 149 3.25 -1.04 6.59
CA LEU A 149 3.86 -2.37 6.45
C LEU A 149 3.81 -2.79 4.99
N VAL A 150 4.95 -2.91 4.36
CA VAL A 150 5.09 -3.40 2.99
C VAL A 150 5.44 -4.87 3.01
N LEU A 151 4.53 -5.71 2.52
CA LEU A 151 4.77 -7.14 2.39
C LEU A 151 5.67 -7.39 1.18
N GLU A 152 6.80 -8.04 1.41
CA GLU A 152 7.69 -8.53 0.38
C GLU A 152 7.46 -10.01 0.15
N ALA A 153 7.24 -10.37 -1.11
CA ALA A 153 7.18 -11.74 -1.58
C ALA A 153 7.83 -11.82 -2.97
N SER A 154 8.40 -12.97 -3.30
CA SER A 154 8.90 -13.22 -4.66
C SER A 154 7.74 -13.25 -5.65
N PHE A 155 8.06 -13.01 -6.92
CA PHE A 155 7.05 -13.10 -7.98
C PHE A 155 6.42 -14.50 -8.05
N SER A 156 7.23 -15.56 -7.88
CA SER A 156 6.74 -16.95 -7.87
C SER A 156 5.74 -17.22 -6.75
N THR A 157 6.04 -16.78 -5.52
CA THR A 157 5.13 -16.89 -4.37
C THR A 157 3.84 -16.12 -4.60
N CYS A 158 3.91 -14.90 -5.13
CA CYS A 158 2.74 -14.12 -5.47
C CYS A 158 1.87 -14.83 -6.52
N GLN A 159 2.46 -15.39 -7.58
CA GLN A 159 1.76 -16.12 -8.63
C GLN A 159 1.07 -17.37 -8.09
N GLU A 160 1.74 -18.16 -7.27
CA GLU A 160 1.16 -19.34 -6.62
C GLU A 160 -0.08 -18.95 -5.79
N ARG A 161 0.05 -17.91 -4.94
CA ARG A 161 -1.07 -17.43 -4.11
C ARG A 161 -2.22 -16.88 -4.93
N ILE A 162 -1.95 -16.18 -6.05
CA ILE A 162 -2.99 -15.70 -6.98
C ILE A 162 -3.68 -16.87 -7.68
N SER A 163 -2.94 -17.91 -8.07
CA SER A 163 -3.52 -19.08 -8.75
C SER A 163 -4.51 -19.85 -7.87
N ASN A 164 -4.34 -19.77 -6.55
CA ASN A 164 -5.23 -20.40 -5.57
C ASN A 164 -6.49 -19.56 -5.26
N LYS A 165 -6.58 -18.31 -5.73
CA LYS A 165 -7.78 -17.48 -5.62
C LYS A 165 -8.83 -17.89 -6.66
N THR A 166 -10.09 -17.51 -6.41
CA THR A 166 -11.22 -17.75 -7.31
C THR A 166 -11.95 -16.44 -7.65
N GLY A 167 -12.81 -16.50 -8.68
CA GLY A 167 -13.71 -15.39 -9.02
C GLY A 167 -13.03 -14.13 -9.52
N THR A 168 -13.70 -12.99 -9.34
CA THR A 168 -13.29 -11.67 -9.82
C THR A 168 -11.95 -11.24 -9.25
N ALA A 169 -11.68 -11.56 -7.98
CA ALA A 169 -10.43 -11.22 -7.32
C ALA A 169 -9.21 -11.81 -8.04
N ARG A 170 -9.30 -13.07 -8.50
CA ARG A 170 -8.25 -13.70 -9.32
C ARG A 170 -8.06 -13.00 -10.65
N ALA A 171 -9.16 -12.69 -11.35
CA ALA A 171 -9.11 -12.03 -12.65
C ALA A 171 -8.43 -10.63 -12.57
N LEU A 172 -8.75 -9.84 -11.56
CA LEU A 172 -8.15 -8.53 -11.34
C LEU A 172 -6.65 -8.63 -10.99
N ASP A 173 -6.28 -9.55 -10.10
CA ASP A 173 -4.88 -9.74 -9.73
C ASP A 173 -4.03 -10.23 -10.92
N GLN A 174 -4.60 -11.02 -11.83
CA GLN A 174 -3.92 -11.51 -13.04
C GLN A 174 -3.57 -10.38 -14.04
N LEU A 175 -4.29 -9.27 -14.06
CA LEU A 175 -4.01 -8.15 -14.95
C LEU A 175 -2.63 -7.49 -14.68
N THR A 176 -2.18 -7.55 -13.43
CA THR A 176 -0.87 -7.02 -13.01
C THR A 176 0.16 -8.13 -12.73
N ALA A 177 -0.21 -9.39 -12.98
CA ALA A 177 0.60 -10.55 -12.64
C ALA A 177 1.69 -10.83 -13.68
N ASN A 178 2.64 -9.89 -13.84
CA ASN A 178 3.85 -10.11 -14.63
C ASN A 178 5.11 -9.69 -13.87
N ALA A 179 6.22 -10.38 -14.15
CA ALA A 179 7.46 -10.22 -13.39
C ALA A 179 8.04 -8.79 -13.46
N LYS A 180 7.91 -8.12 -14.60
CA LYS A 180 8.40 -6.74 -14.75
C LYS A 180 7.58 -5.77 -13.89
N PHE A 181 6.26 -5.88 -13.91
CA PHE A 181 5.38 -5.06 -13.09
C PHE A 181 5.68 -5.26 -11.60
N HIS A 182 5.77 -6.53 -11.16
CA HIS A 182 6.09 -6.87 -9.78
C HIS A 182 7.45 -6.30 -9.33
N ALA A 183 8.49 -6.40 -10.15
CA ALA A 183 9.81 -5.86 -9.82
C ALA A 183 9.77 -4.34 -9.66
N ARG A 184 9.08 -3.62 -10.54
CA ARG A 184 8.95 -2.16 -10.48
C ARG A 184 8.08 -1.69 -9.32
N GLU A 185 7.01 -2.43 -8.98
CA GLU A 185 6.19 -2.14 -7.80
C GLU A 185 7.03 -2.27 -6.52
N ARG A 186 7.88 -3.30 -6.42
CA ARG A 186 8.83 -3.44 -5.30
C ARG A 186 9.84 -2.29 -5.27
N GLU A 187 10.41 -1.91 -6.41
CA GLU A 187 11.32 -0.76 -6.52
C GLU A 187 10.67 0.54 -6.03
N PHE A 188 9.40 0.77 -6.37
CA PHE A 188 8.63 1.90 -5.86
C PHE A 188 8.55 1.88 -4.33
N TYR A 189 8.23 0.75 -3.69
CA TYR A 189 8.16 0.68 -2.23
C TYR A 189 9.52 0.91 -1.57
N HIS A 190 10.62 0.44 -2.15
CA HIS A 190 11.97 0.75 -1.67
C HIS A 190 12.31 2.24 -1.85
N TRP A 191 11.90 2.86 -2.93
CA TRP A 191 12.01 4.31 -3.10
C TRP A 191 11.16 5.04 -2.05
N LEU A 192 9.93 4.64 -1.84
CA LEU A 192 9.03 5.21 -0.83
C LEU A 192 9.65 5.17 0.57
N ALA A 193 10.29 4.08 0.95
CA ALA A 193 10.96 3.93 2.24
C ALA A 193 12.14 4.90 2.42
N ARG A 194 12.77 5.31 1.32
CA ARG A 194 13.81 6.37 1.36
C ARG A 194 13.21 7.78 1.50
N GLN A 195 11.95 7.96 1.12
CA GLN A 195 11.24 9.25 1.22
C GLN A 195 10.54 9.44 2.57
N THR A 196 10.16 8.37 3.26
CA THR A 196 9.44 8.43 4.52
C THR A 196 9.85 7.32 5.49
N PRO A 197 10.15 7.66 6.78
CA PRO A 197 10.57 6.67 7.78
C PRO A 197 9.41 5.79 8.28
N THR A 198 8.19 6.04 7.84
CA THR A 198 7.00 5.31 8.28
C THR A 198 6.90 3.91 7.68
N VAL A 199 7.69 3.61 6.64
CA VAL A 199 7.67 2.34 5.90
C VAL A 199 8.53 1.29 6.59
N CYS A 200 7.95 0.10 6.77
CA CYS A 200 8.63 -1.11 7.27
C CYS A 200 8.36 -2.26 6.31
N PHE A 201 9.39 -3.03 5.99
CA PHE A 201 9.25 -4.22 5.15
C PHE A 201 9.04 -5.48 6.00
N LEU A 202 8.24 -6.39 5.49
CA LEU A 202 7.94 -7.69 6.08
C LEU A 202 8.04 -8.79 5.02
N GLU A 203 9.07 -9.62 5.12
CA GLU A 203 9.30 -10.77 4.25
C GLU A 203 8.27 -11.86 4.50
N THR A 204 7.64 -12.39 3.44
CA THR A 204 6.55 -13.37 3.53
C THR A 204 6.75 -14.65 2.72
N ASP A 205 7.87 -14.79 1.98
CA ASP A 205 8.07 -15.94 1.08
C ASP A 205 8.05 -17.29 1.80
N HIS A 206 8.76 -17.40 2.91
CA HIS A 206 8.94 -18.65 3.65
C HIS A 206 8.16 -18.68 4.95
N SER A 207 7.09 -17.89 5.05
CA SER A 207 6.28 -17.79 6.26
C SER A 207 4.84 -18.16 6.00
N ASN A 208 4.25 -18.93 6.92
CA ASN A 208 2.81 -19.13 6.95
C ASN A 208 2.09 -17.87 7.48
N ALA A 209 0.76 -17.86 7.41
CA ALA A 209 -0.03 -16.69 7.79
C ALA A 209 0.18 -16.28 9.26
N ASP A 210 0.24 -17.23 10.19
CA ASP A 210 0.40 -16.95 11.61
C ASP A 210 1.78 -16.38 11.94
N GLU A 211 2.82 -16.86 11.29
CA GLU A 211 4.19 -16.32 11.40
C GLU A 211 4.27 -14.89 10.87
N VAL A 212 3.59 -14.60 9.76
CA VAL A 212 3.54 -13.23 9.22
C VAL A 212 2.81 -12.30 10.19
N VAL A 213 1.71 -12.74 10.77
CA VAL A 213 0.97 -11.98 11.81
C VAL A 213 1.86 -11.72 13.02
N ALA A 214 2.55 -12.73 13.53
CA ALA A 214 3.45 -12.58 14.67
C ALA A 214 4.59 -11.57 14.39
N LYS A 215 5.23 -11.65 13.22
CA LYS A 215 6.25 -10.69 12.78
C LYS A 215 5.68 -9.28 12.68
N ALA A 216 4.49 -9.13 12.10
CA ALA A 216 3.82 -7.84 11.97
C ALA A 216 3.49 -7.22 13.33
N LEU A 217 2.95 -7.99 14.26
CA LEU A 217 2.67 -7.54 15.63
C LEU A 217 3.95 -7.10 16.35
N ALA A 218 5.04 -7.85 16.22
CA ALA A 218 6.34 -7.49 16.80
C ALA A 218 6.88 -6.15 16.22
N ALA A 219 6.65 -5.89 14.93
CA ALA A 219 7.04 -4.63 14.30
C ALA A 219 6.13 -3.45 14.66
N LEU A 220 4.83 -3.70 14.88
CA LEU A 220 3.82 -2.67 15.12
C LEU A 220 3.76 -2.21 16.59
N LYS A 221 3.82 -3.14 17.55
CA LYS A 221 3.64 -2.83 18.99
C LYS A 221 4.53 -1.68 19.47
N PRO A 222 5.85 -1.64 19.21
CA PRO A 222 6.70 -0.54 19.67
C PRO A 222 6.33 0.80 19.02
N LYS A 223 5.87 0.77 17.76
CA LYS A 223 5.50 1.98 17.02
C LYS A 223 4.15 2.53 17.48
N LEU A 224 3.20 1.66 17.74
CA LEU A 224 1.88 2.03 18.26
C LEU A 224 1.98 2.58 19.69
N ALA A 225 2.78 1.97 20.55
CA ALA A 225 3.03 2.48 21.90
C ALA A 225 3.67 3.88 21.92
N GLY A 226 4.41 4.26 20.88
CA GLY A 226 4.97 5.61 20.74
C GLY A 226 4.02 6.66 20.14
N ILE A 227 2.88 6.23 19.60
CA ILE A 227 1.91 7.11 18.90
C ILE A 227 0.56 7.13 19.62
N CYS A 228 0.17 6.01 20.18
CA CYS A 228 -1.04 5.83 20.98
C CYS A 228 -0.60 5.49 22.40
N ASP A 229 -1.16 6.15 23.40
CA ASP A 229 -0.97 5.79 24.82
C ASP A 229 -1.70 4.45 25.10
N ILE A 230 -1.19 3.34 24.50
CA ILE A 230 -1.73 1.98 24.60
C ILE A 230 -0.83 1.19 25.55
#